data_2d309a57eaa31c8257df2c317a3f8a02
#
_entry.id   2d309a57eaa31c8257df2c317a3f8a02
#
_cell.length_a   1.000
_cell.length_b   1.000
_cell.length_c   1.000
_cell.angle_alpha   90.00
_cell.angle_beta   90.00
_cell.angle_gamma   90.00
#
_symmetry.space_group_name_H-M   'P 1'
#
loop_
_entity.id
_entity.type
_entity.pdbx_description
1 polymer ?
#
loop_
_entity_poly.entity_id
_entity_poly.type
_entity_poly.pdbx_seq_one_letter_code
_entity_poly.pdbx_strand_id
1 'polypeptide(L)'
;DVYKRQLLPPEDKDFVSEENIFNYQAKIIKDLAEKESCVIVGRCADYVLKDNPNVVSVFVHADEKFCLDRAMERNSMTEKEMKKYIEKTDKFRGDFYRYHTGHEWADARNYDLCLNSGKLGFQKCVEEIKAYIKIRFDL
;
A
#
# COMPACT_ATOMS: atom_id res chain seq x y z
N ASP A 1 0.44 -16.04 10.50
CA ASP A 1 -0.16 -14.76 10.89
C ASP A 1 0.94 -13.81 11.33
N VAL A 2 1.12 -12.72 10.61
CA VAL A 2 2.20 -11.74 10.82
C VAL A 2 2.25 -11.21 12.27
N TYR A 3 1.13 -11.22 12.95
CA TYR A 3 1.01 -10.69 14.30
C TYR A 3 1.49 -11.63 15.41
N LYS A 4 1.58 -12.90 15.10
CA LYS A 4 1.96 -13.92 16.06
C LYS A 4 3.44 -14.27 15.98
N ARG A 5 4.17 -13.66 15.04
CA ARG A 5 5.59 -13.90 14.88
C ARG A 5 6.36 -13.15 15.98
N GLN A 6 7.28 -13.84 16.59
CA GLN A 6 8.16 -13.26 17.60
C GLN A 6 9.08 -12.22 16.94
N LEU A 7 9.14 -11.02 17.55
CA LEU A 7 10.07 -9.98 17.13
C LEU A 7 11.46 -10.32 17.68
N LEU A 8 12.46 -10.29 16.78
CA LEU A 8 13.83 -10.54 17.18
C LEU A 8 14.44 -9.27 17.78
N PRO A 9 15.15 -9.38 18.92
CA PRO A 9 15.75 -8.22 19.56
C PRO A 9 17.02 -7.72 18.82
N PRO A 10 17.50 -6.51 19.13
CA PRO A 10 18.68 -5.91 18.47
C PRO A 10 19.95 -6.75 18.51
N GLU A 11 20.13 -7.59 19.52
CA GLU A 11 21.28 -8.46 19.67
C GLU A 11 21.22 -9.74 18.82
N ASP A 12 20.06 -10.04 18.24
CA ASP A 12 19.91 -11.20 17.36
C ASP A 12 20.58 -10.95 16.00
N LYS A 13 21.26 -11.97 15.46
CA LYS A 13 21.95 -11.88 14.16
C LYS A 13 20.99 -11.57 13.00
N ASP A 14 19.73 -11.95 13.11
CA ASP A 14 18.72 -11.76 12.10
C ASP A 14 17.82 -10.54 12.36
N PHE A 15 18.24 -9.67 13.31
CA PHE A 15 17.49 -8.45 13.66
C PHE A 15 17.20 -7.56 12.42
N VAL A 16 18.18 -7.40 11.52
CA VAL A 16 18.06 -6.60 10.31
C VAL A 16 17.56 -7.38 9.08
N SER A 17 17.07 -8.61 9.27
CA SER A 17 16.48 -9.37 8.17
C SER A 17 15.20 -8.69 7.66
N GLU A 18 14.90 -8.86 6.37
CA GLU A 18 13.65 -8.33 5.78
C GLU A 18 12.41 -8.79 6.54
N GLU A 19 12.37 -10.03 6.94
CA GLU A 19 11.24 -10.60 7.68
C GLU A 19 11.06 -9.94 9.04
N ASN A 20 12.14 -9.75 9.79
CA ASN A 20 12.06 -9.10 11.09
C ASN A 20 11.70 -7.63 10.98
N ILE A 21 12.24 -6.91 10.00
CA ILE A 21 11.88 -5.52 9.71
C ILE A 21 10.39 -5.42 9.37
N PHE A 22 9.89 -6.30 8.52
CA PHE A 22 8.46 -6.33 8.19
C PHE A 22 7.60 -6.58 9.42
N ASN A 23 8.00 -7.49 10.31
CA ASN A 23 7.26 -7.78 11.54
C ASN A 23 7.20 -6.58 12.48
N TYR A 24 8.29 -5.80 12.60
CA TYR A 24 8.29 -4.54 13.35
C TYR A 24 7.37 -3.49 12.71
N GLN A 25 7.43 -3.34 11.39
CA GLN A 25 6.54 -2.44 10.66
C GLN A 25 5.06 -2.81 10.87
N ALA A 26 4.73 -4.09 10.80
CA ALA A 26 3.37 -4.58 11.02
C ALA A 26 2.88 -4.25 12.44
N LYS A 27 3.75 -4.40 13.45
CA LYS A 27 3.43 -4.03 14.83
C LYS A 27 3.15 -2.54 14.95
N ILE A 28 3.98 -1.69 14.37
CA ILE A 28 3.81 -0.24 14.38
C ILE A 28 2.49 0.16 13.70
N ILE A 29 2.18 -0.43 12.55
CA ILE A 29 0.94 -0.20 11.81
C ILE A 29 -0.28 -0.54 12.67
N LYS A 30 -0.26 -1.67 13.34
CA LYS A 30 -1.35 -2.08 14.25
C LYS A 30 -1.52 -1.12 15.41
N ASP A 31 -0.43 -0.76 16.06
CA ASP A 31 -0.46 0.15 17.21
C ASP A 31 -1.02 1.52 16.81
N LEU A 32 -0.61 2.06 15.66
CA LEU A 32 -1.12 3.32 15.14
C LEU A 32 -2.63 3.25 14.84
N ALA A 33 -3.07 2.18 14.18
CA ALA A 33 -4.47 2.02 13.82
C ALA A 33 -5.39 1.89 15.03
N GLU A 34 -4.88 1.40 16.15
CA GLU A 34 -5.63 1.31 17.41
C GLU A 34 -5.70 2.64 18.16
N LYS A 35 -4.67 3.48 18.03
CA LYS A 35 -4.53 4.71 18.82
C LYS A 35 -5.17 5.94 18.17
N GLU A 36 -5.17 6.01 16.84
CA GLU A 36 -5.59 7.23 16.15
C GLU A 36 -6.09 6.95 14.73
N SER A 37 -6.81 7.93 14.19
CA SER A 37 -7.18 7.93 12.78
C SER A 37 -5.97 8.33 11.93
N CYS A 38 -5.64 7.53 10.93
CA CYS A 38 -4.47 7.77 10.10
C CYS A 38 -4.66 7.25 8.68
N VAL A 39 -3.83 7.74 7.77
CA VAL A 39 -3.70 7.22 6.40
C VAL A 39 -2.35 6.55 6.30
N ILE A 40 -2.35 5.28 5.90
CA ILE A 40 -1.14 4.48 5.76
C ILE A 40 -0.96 4.12 4.29
N VAL A 41 0.24 4.40 3.76
CA VAL A 41 0.55 4.14 2.35
C VAL A 41 1.50 2.95 2.24
N GLY A 42 1.05 1.92 1.54
CA GLY A 42 1.87 0.75 1.24
C GLY A 42 2.13 -0.17 2.43
N ARG A 43 3.27 -0.85 2.40
CA ARG A 43 3.77 -1.76 3.46
C ARG A 43 2.82 -2.92 3.81
N CYS A 44 1.97 -3.33 2.88
CA CYS A 44 0.96 -4.37 3.12
C CYS A 44 0.02 -4.04 4.28
N ALA A 45 -0.21 -2.74 4.56
CA ALA A 45 -1.06 -2.31 5.66
C ALA A 45 -2.49 -2.84 5.55
N ASP A 46 -3.03 -2.94 4.35
CA ASP A 46 -4.34 -3.54 4.09
C ASP A 46 -4.40 -4.99 4.59
N TYR A 47 -3.36 -5.78 4.34
CA TYR A 47 -3.27 -7.16 4.83
C TYR A 47 -3.02 -7.21 6.33
N VAL A 48 -2.14 -6.37 6.84
CA VAL A 48 -1.83 -6.28 8.27
C VAL A 48 -3.09 -5.96 9.09
N LEU A 49 -3.96 -5.09 8.57
CA LEU A 49 -5.18 -4.61 9.23
C LEU A 49 -6.46 -5.27 8.72
N LYS A 50 -6.37 -6.39 8.02
CA LYS A 50 -7.51 -7.06 7.37
C LYS A 50 -8.67 -7.41 8.30
N ASP A 51 -8.39 -7.66 9.58
CA ASP A 51 -9.39 -8.02 10.58
C ASP A 51 -9.92 -6.83 11.37
N ASN A 52 -9.47 -5.62 11.08
CA ASN A 52 -9.94 -4.39 11.73
C ASN A 52 -11.15 -3.81 10.95
N PRO A 53 -12.36 -3.80 11.54
CA PRO A 53 -13.57 -3.34 10.84
C PRO A 53 -13.58 -1.84 10.55
N ASN A 54 -12.70 -1.06 11.17
CA ASN A 54 -12.61 0.38 11.01
C ASN A 54 -11.58 0.81 9.95
N VAL A 55 -11.11 -0.13 9.13
CA VAL A 55 -10.13 0.12 8.08
C VAL A 55 -10.80 0.10 6.72
N VAL A 56 -10.43 1.05 5.88
CA VAL A 56 -10.79 1.08 4.45
C VAL A 56 -9.51 0.84 3.65
N SER A 57 -9.48 -0.23 2.88
CA SER A 57 -8.37 -0.54 1.98
C SER A 57 -8.66 -0.03 0.57
N VAL A 58 -7.73 0.74 0.02
CA VAL A 58 -7.88 1.39 -1.28
C VAL A 58 -6.71 1.05 -2.18
N PHE A 59 -7.00 0.66 -3.40
CA PHE A 59 -6.02 0.47 -4.46
C PHE A 59 -6.23 1.53 -5.54
N VAL A 60 -5.19 2.31 -5.82
CA VAL A 60 -5.22 3.35 -6.84
C VAL A 60 -4.35 2.91 -8.01
N HIS A 61 -4.90 2.94 -9.21
CA HIS A 61 -4.23 2.53 -10.43
C HIS A 61 -4.50 3.51 -11.56
N ALA A 62 -3.70 3.43 -12.62
CA ALA A 62 -3.90 4.17 -13.86
C ALA A 62 -3.18 3.45 -14.99
N ASP A 63 -3.45 3.86 -16.24
CA ASP A 63 -2.73 3.31 -17.38
C ASP A 63 -1.27 3.79 -17.40
N GLU A 64 -0.45 3.11 -18.21
CA GLU A 64 0.98 3.38 -18.30
C GLU A 64 1.29 4.82 -18.71
N LYS A 65 0.52 5.36 -19.65
CA LYS A 65 0.73 6.72 -20.17
C LYS A 65 0.51 7.76 -19.07
N PHE A 66 -0.56 7.65 -18.33
CA PHE A 66 -0.83 8.54 -17.20
C PHE A 66 0.27 8.45 -16.13
N CYS A 67 0.67 7.25 -15.75
CA CYS A 67 1.75 7.03 -14.78
C CYS A 67 3.07 7.64 -15.25
N LEU A 68 3.41 7.44 -16.53
CA LEU A 68 4.61 8.00 -17.12
C LEU A 68 4.59 9.52 -17.13
N ASP A 69 3.50 10.12 -17.61
CA ASP A 69 3.35 11.58 -17.69
C ASP A 69 3.47 12.22 -16.30
N ARG A 70 2.84 11.61 -15.29
CA ARG A 70 2.92 12.11 -13.91
C ARG A 70 4.32 11.96 -13.30
N ALA A 71 4.99 10.88 -13.58
CA ALA A 71 6.35 10.66 -13.10
C ALA A 71 7.35 11.62 -13.76
N MET A 72 7.17 11.91 -15.06
CA MET A 72 8.00 12.86 -15.81
C MET A 72 7.89 14.29 -15.28
N GLU A 73 6.74 14.70 -14.76
CA GLU A 73 6.55 16.03 -14.16
C GLU A 73 7.44 16.27 -12.94
N ARG A 74 7.84 15.20 -12.24
CA ARG A 74 8.55 15.28 -10.95
C ARG A 74 10.03 14.92 -11.03
N ASN A 75 10.48 14.40 -12.15
CA ASN A 75 11.83 13.85 -12.30
C ASN A 75 12.44 14.29 -13.62
N SER A 76 13.77 14.43 -13.63
CA SER A 76 14.56 14.85 -14.80
C SER A 76 15.08 13.69 -15.65
N MET A 77 14.54 12.48 -15.48
CA MET A 77 14.89 11.31 -16.27
C MET A 77 14.34 11.42 -17.71
N THR A 78 14.98 10.72 -18.65
CA THR A 78 14.41 10.53 -19.98
C THR A 78 13.16 9.65 -19.90
N GLU A 79 12.30 9.72 -20.91
CA GLU A 79 11.09 8.87 -20.97
C GLU A 79 11.43 7.39 -20.90
N LYS A 80 12.46 6.95 -21.62
CA LYS A 80 12.91 5.56 -21.62
C LYS A 80 13.39 5.09 -20.23
N GLU A 81 14.16 5.94 -19.55
CA GLU A 81 14.64 5.66 -18.20
C GLU A 81 13.48 5.61 -17.21
N MET A 82 12.53 6.52 -17.34
CA MET A 82 11.37 6.57 -16.46
C MET A 82 10.46 5.34 -16.63
N LYS A 83 10.23 4.88 -17.85
CA LYS A 83 9.50 3.63 -18.09
C LYS A 83 10.12 2.46 -17.36
N LYS A 84 11.44 2.29 -17.49
CA LYS A 84 12.17 1.22 -16.80
C LYS A 84 12.07 1.36 -15.28
N TYR A 85 12.18 2.57 -14.77
CA TYR A 85 12.08 2.84 -13.35
C TYR A 85 10.69 2.47 -12.81
N ILE A 86 9.62 2.85 -13.51
CA ILE A 86 8.24 2.52 -13.13
C ILE A 86 8.04 0.99 -13.13
N GLU A 87 8.43 0.31 -14.20
CA GLU A 87 8.30 -1.15 -14.30
C GLU A 87 9.03 -1.87 -13.17
N LYS A 88 10.26 -1.46 -12.89
CA LYS A 88 11.07 -2.04 -11.81
C LYS A 88 10.45 -1.78 -10.44
N THR A 89 9.95 -0.57 -10.21
CA THR A 89 9.33 -0.18 -8.94
C THR A 89 8.02 -0.95 -8.72
N ASP A 90 7.18 -1.05 -9.73
CA ASP A 90 5.92 -1.78 -9.63
C ASP A 90 6.15 -3.29 -9.47
N LYS A 91 7.15 -3.82 -10.16
CA LYS A 91 7.55 -5.23 -9.96
C LYS A 91 8.00 -5.46 -8.52
N PHE A 92 8.81 -4.57 -7.97
CA PHE A 92 9.26 -4.66 -6.58
C PHE A 92 8.08 -4.64 -5.61
N ARG A 93 7.14 -3.72 -5.80
CA ARG A 93 5.93 -3.61 -4.97
C ARG A 93 5.08 -4.87 -5.04
N GLY A 94 4.86 -5.40 -6.23
CA GLY A 94 4.11 -6.63 -6.43
C GLY A 94 4.77 -7.84 -5.79
N ASP A 95 6.09 -7.98 -5.95
CA ASP A 95 6.87 -9.07 -5.36
C ASP A 95 6.88 -8.98 -3.83
N PHE A 96 7.05 -7.78 -3.28
CA PHE A 96 7.00 -7.52 -1.85
C PHE A 96 5.64 -7.89 -1.25
N TYR A 97 4.56 -7.48 -1.90
CA TYR A 97 3.21 -7.79 -1.46
C TYR A 97 2.95 -9.31 -1.48
N ARG A 98 3.30 -9.97 -2.58
CA ARG A 98 3.14 -11.43 -2.71
C ARG A 98 3.97 -12.18 -1.67
N TYR A 99 5.21 -11.77 -1.46
CA TYR A 99 6.09 -12.41 -0.49
C TYR A 99 5.51 -12.38 0.93
N HIS A 100 5.01 -11.22 1.35
CA HIS A 100 4.51 -11.04 2.72
C HIS A 100 3.07 -11.46 2.94
N THR A 101 2.24 -11.47 1.91
CA THR A 101 0.79 -11.74 2.04
C THR A 101 0.34 -13.04 1.39
N GLY A 102 1.09 -13.56 0.43
CA GLY A 102 0.66 -14.68 -0.41
C GLY A 102 -0.39 -14.34 -1.45
N HIS A 103 -0.76 -13.06 -1.58
CA HIS A 103 -1.77 -12.57 -2.53
C HIS A 103 -1.13 -11.72 -3.62
N GLU A 104 -1.83 -11.58 -4.75
CA GLU A 104 -1.41 -10.69 -5.82
C GLU A 104 -1.77 -9.24 -5.50
N TRP A 105 -0.80 -8.33 -5.64
CA TRP A 105 -0.96 -6.91 -5.29
C TRP A 105 -2.10 -6.23 -6.05
N ALA A 106 -2.26 -6.50 -7.32
CA ALA A 106 -3.29 -5.88 -8.17
C ALA A 106 -4.64 -6.63 -8.15
N ASP A 107 -4.83 -7.60 -7.27
CA ASP A 107 -6.09 -8.33 -7.17
C ASP A 107 -7.13 -7.48 -6.41
N ALA A 108 -8.20 -7.10 -7.11
CA ALA A 108 -9.28 -6.27 -6.57
C ALA A 108 -9.91 -6.84 -5.28
N ARG A 109 -9.85 -8.15 -5.09
CA ARG A 109 -10.41 -8.82 -3.90
C ARG A 109 -9.69 -8.47 -2.60
N ASN A 110 -8.48 -7.92 -2.69
CA ASN A 110 -7.74 -7.48 -1.52
C ASN A 110 -8.22 -6.14 -0.96
N TYR A 111 -9.04 -5.41 -1.72
CA TYR A 111 -9.35 -4.01 -1.43
C TYR A 111 -10.85 -3.77 -1.33
N ASP A 112 -11.24 -2.79 -0.50
CA ASP A 112 -12.61 -2.32 -0.42
C ASP A 112 -12.98 -1.43 -1.61
N LEU A 113 -12.01 -0.68 -2.13
CA LEU A 113 -12.21 0.29 -3.19
C LEU A 113 -11.01 0.31 -4.14
N CYS A 114 -11.28 0.21 -5.44
CA CYS A 114 -10.26 0.32 -6.48
C CYS A 114 -10.61 1.50 -7.38
N LEU A 115 -9.68 2.46 -7.53
CA LEU A 115 -9.90 3.71 -8.25
C LEU A 115 -8.90 3.89 -9.38
N ASN A 116 -9.41 4.25 -10.56
CA ASN A 116 -8.59 4.64 -11.69
C ASN A 116 -8.33 6.14 -11.64
N SER A 117 -7.16 6.54 -11.14
CA SER A 117 -6.78 7.94 -10.99
C SER A 117 -6.53 8.64 -12.32
N GLY A 118 -6.24 7.89 -13.39
CA GLY A 118 -6.09 8.44 -14.74
C GLY A 118 -7.40 8.97 -15.31
N LYS A 119 -8.52 8.37 -14.92
CA LYS A 119 -9.86 8.80 -15.36
C LYS A 119 -10.47 9.85 -14.44
N LEU A 120 -10.31 9.68 -13.13
CA LEU A 120 -10.90 10.58 -12.15
C LEU A 120 -10.05 11.82 -11.85
N GLY A 121 -8.72 11.69 -11.89
CA GLY A 121 -7.84 12.66 -11.28
C GLY A 121 -7.76 12.50 -9.77
N PHE A 122 -6.73 13.07 -9.15
CA PHE A 122 -6.46 12.84 -7.72
C PHE A 122 -7.53 13.44 -6.81
N GLN A 123 -8.01 14.64 -7.13
CA GLN A 123 -9.03 15.30 -6.31
C GLN A 123 -10.32 14.48 -6.22
N LYS A 124 -10.80 13.98 -7.34
CA LYS A 124 -12.02 13.16 -7.38
C LYS A 124 -11.81 11.81 -6.70
N CYS A 125 -10.61 11.25 -6.77
CA CYS A 125 -10.28 10.04 -5.99
C CYS A 125 -10.44 10.27 -4.50
N VAL A 126 -9.97 11.42 -3.99
CA VAL A 126 -10.15 11.79 -2.58
C VAL A 126 -11.64 11.91 -2.23
N GLU A 127 -12.43 12.54 -3.10
CA GLU A 127 -13.89 12.67 -2.90
C GLU A 127 -14.59 11.31 -2.86
N GLU A 128 -14.19 10.38 -3.74
CA GLU A 128 -14.73 9.02 -3.74
C GLU A 128 -14.40 8.25 -2.47
N ILE A 129 -13.16 8.36 -1.99
CA ILE A 129 -12.76 7.72 -0.73
C ILE A 129 -13.57 8.28 0.44
N LYS A 130 -13.74 9.60 0.49
CA LYS A 130 -14.57 10.25 1.54
C LYS A 130 -16.02 9.79 1.47
N ALA A 131 -16.59 9.69 0.26
CA ALA A 131 -17.96 9.22 0.07
C ALA A 131 -18.12 7.76 0.52
N TYR A 132 -17.15 6.90 0.18
CA TYR A 132 -17.15 5.52 0.64
C TYR A 132 -17.16 5.42 2.16
N ILE A 133 -16.29 6.20 2.83
CA ILE A 133 -16.21 6.22 4.29
C ILE A 133 -17.55 6.64 4.91
N LYS A 134 -18.17 7.69 4.38
CA LYS A 134 -19.47 8.18 4.86
C LYS A 134 -20.56 7.12 4.72
N ILE A 135 -20.62 6.47 3.57
CA ILE A 135 -21.64 5.44 3.28
C ILE A 135 -21.42 4.21 4.18
N ARG A 136 -20.19 3.73 4.25
CA ARG A 136 -19.87 2.51 5.00
C ARG A 136 -20.09 2.65 6.49
N PHE A 137 -19.74 3.79 7.06
CA PHE A 137 -19.79 4.03 8.50
C PHE A 137 -20.98 4.90 8.96
N ASP A 138 -21.92 5.18 8.04
CA ASP A 138 -23.13 5.96 8.34
C ASP A 138 -22.85 7.35 8.95
N LEU A 139 -21.87 8.03 8.39
CA LEU A 139 -21.46 9.36 8.88
C LEU A 139 -22.20 10.51 8.20
#